data_64597b3d403c514e364e9d58689fd48f
#
_entry.id   64597b3d403c514e364e9d58689fd48f
#
_cell.length_a   1.000
_cell.length_b   1.000
_cell.length_c   1.000
_cell.angle_alpha   90.00
_cell.angle_beta   90.00
_cell.angle_gamma   90.00
#
_symmetry.space_group_name_H-M   'P 1'
#
loop_
_entity.id
_entity.type
_entity.pdbx_description
1 polymer ?
#
loop_
_entity_poly.entity_id
_entity_poly.type
_entity_poly.pdbx_seq_one_letter_code
_entity_poly.pdbx_strand_id
1 'polypeptide(L)'
;MDIQKNGAIYRPHYTGAITLQQIEPSELTPTEKKLSAEGMEYFNVVDGQQRLTTIVILINALAKRVSKTSQKQLFENYIKTKKVCRFAYGDTSGNSYHFFMKNIVGEANTMPYVPTIYTANLEFASKFFSDKFSVLK
;
A
#
# COMPACT_ATOMS: atom_id res chain seq x y z
N MET A 1 7.36 9.34 24.83
CA MET A 1 7.01 8.47 25.99
C MET A 1 7.67 7.12 25.79
N ASP A 2 8.56 6.74 26.68
CA ASP A 2 9.24 5.46 26.58
C ASP A 2 8.44 4.41 27.35
N ILE A 3 8.05 3.35 26.67
CA ILE A 3 7.32 2.24 27.28
C ILE A 3 8.33 1.12 27.53
N GLN A 4 8.56 0.79 28.81
CA GLN A 4 9.33 -0.41 29.18
C GLN A 4 8.42 -1.64 29.09
N LYS A 5 8.82 -2.58 28.26
CA LYS A 5 8.19 -3.90 28.21
C LYS A 5 9.28 -4.97 28.20
N ASN A 6 9.27 -5.84 29.18
CA ASN A 6 10.26 -6.91 29.34
C ASN A 6 11.73 -6.44 29.40
N GLY A 7 11.99 -5.30 30.07
CA GLY A 7 13.34 -4.73 30.19
C GLY A 7 13.87 -4.05 28.94
N ALA A 8 13.13 -4.04 27.83
CA ALA A 8 13.48 -3.31 26.62
C ALA A 8 12.90 -1.89 26.66
N ILE A 9 13.71 -0.89 26.33
CA ILE A 9 13.26 0.49 26.17
C ILE A 9 12.68 0.63 24.76
N TYR A 10 11.37 0.83 24.67
CA TYR A 10 10.73 1.18 23.41
C TYR A 10 10.95 2.66 23.11
N ARG A 11 11.66 2.94 22.02
CA ARG A 11 11.84 4.29 21.49
C ARG A 11 10.98 4.46 20.24
N PRO A 12 10.07 5.43 20.19
CA PRO A 12 9.34 5.71 18.96
C PRO A 12 10.33 6.10 17.86
N HIS A 13 10.16 5.49 16.69
CA HIS A 13 10.99 5.78 15.52
C HIS A 13 10.27 6.77 14.61
N TYR A 14 10.92 7.91 14.33
CA TYR A 14 10.39 8.90 13.40
C TYR A 14 10.67 8.44 11.96
N THR A 15 9.61 8.14 11.22
CA THR A 15 9.68 7.68 9.84
C THR A 15 9.54 8.80 8.80
N GLY A 16 9.34 10.03 9.25
CA GLY A 16 9.12 11.21 8.41
C GLY A 16 7.63 11.55 8.26
N ALA A 17 7.36 12.72 7.72
CA ALA A 17 6.01 13.20 7.45
C ALA A 17 5.50 12.67 6.10
N ILE A 18 4.18 12.58 5.97
CA ILE A 18 3.47 12.36 4.70
C ILE A 18 2.63 13.61 4.47
N THR A 19 2.76 14.21 3.29
CA THR A 19 1.99 15.39 2.91
C THR A 19 0.88 14.96 1.94
N LEU A 20 -0.36 15.29 2.32
CA LEU A 20 -1.55 14.97 1.55
C LEU A 20 -2.24 16.26 1.09
N GLN A 21 -2.77 16.23 -0.12
CA GLN A 21 -3.64 17.26 -0.68
C GLN A 21 -4.99 16.65 -0.98
N GLN A 22 -6.05 17.22 -0.44
CA GLN A 22 -7.41 16.74 -0.72
C GLN A 22 -7.73 16.92 -2.20
N ILE A 23 -8.35 15.90 -2.78
CA ILE A 23 -8.80 15.93 -4.18
C ILE A 23 -10.17 16.60 -4.22
N GLU A 24 -10.33 17.58 -5.13
CA GLU A 24 -11.61 18.24 -5.34
C GLU A 24 -12.67 17.26 -5.86
N PRO A 25 -13.93 17.37 -5.39
CA PRO A 25 -14.99 16.45 -5.82
C PRO A 25 -15.21 16.37 -7.33
N SER A 26 -14.88 17.45 -8.07
CA SER A 26 -14.97 17.50 -9.52
C SER A 26 -13.95 16.60 -10.23
N GLU A 27 -12.83 16.31 -9.59
CA GLU A 27 -11.73 15.48 -10.14
C GLU A 27 -11.94 13.98 -9.88
N LEU A 28 -12.90 13.63 -9.03
CA LEU A 28 -13.18 12.22 -8.71
C LEU A 28 -13.86 11.49 -9.86
N THR A 29 -13.47 10.26 -10.08
CA THR A 29 -14.18 9.35 -11.00
C THR A 29 -15.60 9.03 -10.49
N PRO A 30 -16.51 8.54 -11.33
CA PRO A 30 -17.86 8.17 -10.88
C PRO A 30 -17.88 7.17 -9.74
N THR A 31 -16.99 6.19 -9.76
CA THR A 31 -16.85 5.19 -8.67
C THR A 31 -16.37 5.84 -7.38
N GLU A 32 -15.38 6.73 -7.46
CA GLU A 32 -14.85 7.46 -6.31
C GLU A 32 -15.89 8.41 -5.72
N LYS A 33 -16.67 9.10 -6.56
CA LYS A 33 -17.80 9.94 -6.11
C LYS A 33 -18.82 9.15 -5.32
N LYS A 34 -19.14 7.94 -5.77
CA LYS A 34 -20.06 7.06 -5.04
C LYS A 34 -19.50 6.67 -3.68
N LEU A 35 -18.24 6.27 -3.62
CA LEU A 35 -17.58 5.89 -2.35
C LEU A 35 -17.37 7.11 -1.44
N SER A 36 -17.14 8.30 -2.01
CA SER A 36 -17.08 9.55 -1.25
C SER A 36 -18.41 9.85 -0.55
N ALA A 37 -19.52 9.62 -1.22
CA ALA A 37 -20.85 9.74 -0.62
C ALA A 37 -21.08 8.72 0.52
N GLU A 38 -20.37 7.61 0.52
CA GLU A 38 -20.35 6.60 1.59
C GLU A 38 -19.33 6.91 2.71
N GLY A 39 -18.67 8.07 2.66
CA GLY A 39 -17.73 8.55 3.69
C GLY A 39 -16.26 8.28 3.41
N MET A 40 -15.87 7.87 2.21
CA MET A 40 -14.45 7.77 1.84
C MET A 40 -13.90 9.13 1.39
N GLU A 41 -12.72 9.44 1.88
CA GLU A 41 -11.99 10.66 1.49
C GLU A 41 -10.83 10.31 0.55
N TYR A 42 -10.52 11.23 -0.37
CA TYR A 42 -9.51 11.05 -1.41
C TYR A 42 -8.45 12.13 -1.34
N PHE A 43 -7.21 11.72 -1.39
CA PHE A 43 -6.06 12.61 -1.29
C PHE A 43 -4.99 12.25 -2.32
N ASN A 44 -4.35 13.25 -2.88
CA ASN A 44 -3.08 13.11 -3.56
C ASN A 44 -1.96 13.07 -2.53
N VAL A 45 -1.02 12.17 -2.69
CA VAL A 45 0.20 12.13 -1.88
C VAL A 45 1.22 13.07 -2.52
N VAL A 46 1.44 14.22 -1.92
CA VAL A 46 2.41 15.23 -2.39
C VAL A 46 3.84 14.84 -2.00
N ASP A 47 4.01 14.34 -0.77
CA ASP A 47 5.28 13.82 -0.27
C ASP A 47 5.06 12.54 0.54
N GLY A 48 6.05 11.66 0.53
CA GLY A 48 6.01 10.39 1.25
C GLY A 48 5.47 9.20 0.44
N GLN A 49 5.38 9.31 -0.88
CA GLN A 49 4.91 8.25 -1.77
C GLN A 49 5.68 6.94 -1.59
N GLN A 50 7.01 6.99 -1.51
CA GLN A 50 7.84 5.81 -1.31
C GLN A 50 7.58 5.15 0.04
N ARG A 51 7.35 5.93 1.10
CA ARG A 51 7.02 5.41 2.44
C ARG A 51 5.68 4.68 2.42
N LEU A 52 4.65 5.28 1.82
CA LEU A 52 3.35 4.64 1.68
C LEU A 52 3.42 3.37 0.85
N THR A 53 4.12 3.39 -0.26
CA THR A 53 4.33 2.20 -1.10
C THR A 53 5.01 1.09 -0.30
N THR A 54 6.04 1.42 0.46
CA THR A 54 6.74 0.45 1.32
C THR A 54 5.82 -0.13 2.38
N ILE A 55 4.97 0.69 3.00
CA ILE A 55 3.98 0.24 3.99
C ILE A 55 2.96 -0.70 3.35
N VAL A 56 2.47 -0.40 2.17
CA VAL A 56 1.52 -1.28 1.45
C VAL A 56 2.16 -2.62 1.11
N ILE A 57 3.41 -2.62 0.64
CA ILE A 57 4.17 -3.85 0.38
C ILE A 57 4.35 -4.67 1.66
N LEU A 58 4.69 -4.01 2.77
CA LEU A 58 4.81 -4.63 4.08
C LEU A 58 3.49 -5.28 4.53
N ILE A 59 2.38 -4.57 4.44
CA ILE A 59 1.05 -5.08 4.79
C ILE A 59 0.70 -6.29 3.93
N ASN A 60 0.97 -6.23 2.62
CA ASN A 60 0.72 -7.34 1.71
C ASN A 60 1.55 -8.58 2.08
N ALA A 61 2.81 -8.41 2.44
CA ALA A 61 3.68 -9.49 2.88
C ALA A 61 3.20 -10.11 4.21
N LEU A 62 2.77 -9.29 5.16
CA LEU A 62 2.18 -9.74 6.43
C LEU A 62 0.85 -10.49 6.20
N ALA A 63 -0.01 -9.97 5.35
CA ALA A 63 -1.30 -10.57 5.03
C ALA A 63 -1.18 -12.03 4.55
N LYS A 64 -0.11 -12.36 3.83
CA LYS A 64 0.17 -13.72 3.37
C LYS A 64 0.54 -14.70 4.48
N ARG A 65 0.80 -14.23 5.70
CA ARG A 65 1.25 -15.02 6.85
C ARG A 65 0.17 -15.23 7.92
N VAL A 66 -0.97 -14.60 7.78
CA VAL A 66 -2.08 -14.71 8.72
C VAL A 66 -3.17 -15.66 8.18
N SER A 67 -4.15 -15.97 9.02
CA SER A 67 -5.30 -16.80 8.60
C SER A 67 -6.03 -16.17 7.40
N LYS A 68 -6.70 -16.99 6.60
CA LYS A 68 -7.45 -16.50 5.42
C LYS A 68 -8.46 -15.40 5.76
N THR A 69 -9.13 -15.50 6.92
CA THR A 69 -10.08 -14.48 7.38
C THR A 69 -9.37 -13.17 7.68
N SER A 70 -8.27 -13.20 8.45
CA SER A 70 -7.47 -12.03 8.77
C SER A 70 -6.79 -11.44 7.53
N GLN A 71 -6.33 -12.29 6.61
CA GLN A 71 -5.78 -11.88 5.32
C GLN A 71 -6.79 -11.05 4.52
N LYS A 72 -8.02 -11.54 4.41
CA LYS A 72 -9.10 -10.83 3.74
C LYS A 72 -9.38 -9.48 4.37
N GLN A 73 -9.46 -9.42 5.70
CA GLN A 73 -9.68 -8.18 6.44
C GLN A 73 -8.56 -7.16 6.23
N LEU A 74 -7.30 -7.60 6.31
CA LEU A 74 -6.14 -6.73 6.04
C LEU A 74 -6.17 -6.20 4.61
N PHE A 75 -6.46 -7.07 3.66
CA PHE A 75 -6.55 -6.67 2.26
C PHE A 75 -7.67 -5.65 2.04
N GLU A 76 -8.88 -5.89 2.53
CA GLU A 76 -10.02 -5.00 2.38
C GLU A 76 -9.83 -3.66 3.12
N ASN A 77 -9.17 -3.67 4.27
CA ASN A 77 -8.96 -2.46 5.05
C ASN A 77 -7.85 -1.56 4.52
N TYR A 78 -6.78 -2.14 3.97
CA TYR A 78 -5.56 -1.38 3.67
C TYR A 78 -5.12 -1.40 2.22
N ILE A 79 -5.53 -2.39 1.45
CA ILE A 79 -5.09 -2.54 0.04
C ILE A 79 -6.20 -2.15 -0.93
N LYS A 80 -7.34 -2.84 -0.85
CA LYS A 80 -8.42 -2.66 -1.81
C LYS A 80 -9.78 -2.84 -1.15
N THR A 81 -10.60 -1.82 -1.22
CA THR A 81 -11.99 -1.87 -0.76
C THR A 81 -12.93 -1.84 -1.97
N LYS A 82 -13.83 -2.83 -2.06
CA LYS A 82 -14.73 -3.00 -3.21
C LYS A 82 -13.88 -3.11 -4.49
N LYS A 83 -14.00 -2.17 -5.42
CA LYS A 83 -13.23 -2.16 -6.68
C LYS A 83 -12.13 -1.10 -6.72
N VAL A 84 -11.86 -0.44 -5.59
CA VAL A 84 -10.93 0.70 -5.53
C VAL A 84 -9.75 0.38 -4.63
N CYS A 85 -8.54 0.58 -5.13
CA CYS A 85 -7.33 0.51 -4.33
C CYS A 85 -7.29 1.67 -3.33
N ARG A 86 -6.90 1.36 -2.10
CA ARG A 86 -6.72 2.36 -1.05
C ARG A 86 -5.54 3.27 -1.31
N PHE A 87 -4.53 2.74 -1.96
CA PHE A 87 -3.36 3.46 -2.43
C PHE A 87 -3.05 2.99 -3.84
N ALA A 88 -2.91 3.91 -4.79
CA ALA A 88 -2.56 3.59 -6.17
C ALA A 88 -1.79 4.74 -6.81
N TYR A 89 -1.13 4.46 -7.91
CA TYR A 89 -0.50 5.49 -8.74
C TYR A 89 -1.56 6.17 -9.62
N GLY A 90 -1.51 7.49 -9.72
CA GLY A 90 -2.42 8.25 -10.55
C GLY A 90 -2.21 8.03 -12.06
N ASP A 91 -0.96 7.82 -12.48
CA ASP A 91 -0.64 7.45 -13.86
C ASP A 91 -0.89 5.95 -14.07
N THR A 92 -2.06 5.60 -14.55
CA THR A 92 -2.48 4.21 -14.83
C THR A 92 -1.83 3.60 -16.06
N SER A 93 -1.09 4.37 -16.86
CA SER A 93 -0.30 3.89 -18.00
C SER A 93 1.16 3.56 -17.63
N GLY A 94 1.62 4.01 -16.47
CA GLY A 94 3.01 3.89 -16.04
C GLY A 94 3.42 2.49 -15.60
N ASN A 95 4.71 2.19 -15.74
CA ASN A 95 5.31 0.91 -15.33
C ASN A 95 5.10 0.61 -13.82
N SER A 96 5.19 1.63 -12.98
CA SER A 96 5.00 1.49 -11.53
C SER A 96 3.57 1.07 -11.18
N TYR A 97 2.58 1.62 -11.87
CA TYR A 97 1.18 1.22 -11.72
C TYR A 97 0.99 -0.26 -12.08
N HIS A 98 1.45 -0.68 -13.25
CA HIS A 98 1.28 -2.06 -13.70
C HIS A 98 2.04 -3.06 -12.82
N PHE A 99 3.25 -2.72 -12.38
CA PHE A 99 3.97 -3.52 -11.40
C PHE A 99 3.18 -3.67 -10.11
N PHE A 100 2.69 -2.57 -9.56
CA PHE A 100 1.96 -2.53 -8.30
C PHE A 100 0.67 -3.36 -8.37
N MET A 101 -0.12 -3.15 -9.43
CA MET A 101 -1.37 -3.87 -9.63
C MET A 101 -1.16 -5.38 -9.78
N LYS A 102 -0.15 -5.79 -10.52
CA LYS A 102 0.17 -7.20 -10.74
C LYS A 102 0.74 -7.89 -9.50
N ASN A 103 1.75 -7.28 -8.88
CA ASN A 103 2.58 -7.96 -7.87
C ASN A 103 2.15 -7.68 -6.43
N ILE A 104 1.46 -6.58 -6.18
CA ILE A 104 1.01 -6.19 -4.84
C ILE A 104 -0.50 -6.41 -4.68
N VAL A 105 -1.29 -5.88 -5.60
CA VAL A 105 -2.76 -6.02 -5.55
C VAL A 105 -3.22 -7.40 -6.05
N GLY A 106 -2.47 -8.03 -6.94
CA GLY A 106 -2.77 -9.36 -7.48
C GLY A 106 -3.79 -9.35 -8.62
N GLU A 107 -3.87 -8.27 -9.40
CA GLU A 107 -4.73 -8.19 -10.58
C GLU A 107 -4.19 -9.06 -11.71
N ALA A 108 -5.02 -9.95 -12.24
CA ALA A 108 -4.64 -10.90 -13.30
C ALA A 108 -4.50 -10.22 -14.68
N ASN A 109 -5.30 -9.20 -14.96
CA ASN A 109 -5.38 -8.54 -16.26
C ASN A 109 -4.58 -7.23 -16.31
N THR A 110 -3.34 -7.27 -15.85
CA THR A 110 -2.44 -6.11 -15.95
C THR A 110 -1.67 -6.13 -17.25
N MET A 111 -1.43 -4.95 -17.80
CA MET A 111 -0.56 -4.81 -18.98
C MET A 111 0.90 -5.15 -18.62
N PRO A 112 1.69 -5.62 -19.60
CA PRO A 112 3.12 -5.75 -19.40
C PRO A 112 3.76 -4.41 -19.03
N TYR A 113 4.73 -4.44 -18.14
CA TYR A 113 5.51 -3.25 -17.78
C TYR A 113 6.98 -3.45 -18.14
N VAL A 114 7.65 -2.36 -18.46
CA VAL A 114 9.10 -2.37 -18.68
C VAL A 114 9.77 -2.20 -17.31
N PRO A 115 10.68 -3.09 -16.91
CA PRO A 115 11.43 -2.95 -15.68
C PRO A 115 12.23 -1.64 -15.66
N THR A 116 12.12 -0.92 -14.53
CA THR A 116 12.88 0.30 -14.26
C THR A 116 13.63 0.15 -12.94
N ILE A 117 14.54 1.06 -12.63
CA ILE A 117 15.22 1.09 -11.32
C ILE A 117 14.18 1.17 -10.19
N TYR A 118 13.12 1.93 -10.40
CA TYR A 118 12.06 2.07 -9.40
C TYR A 118 11.27 0.77 -9.21
N THR A 119 10.85 0.11 -10.27
CA THR A 119 10.15 -1.19 -10.16
C THR A 119 11.05 -2.28 -9.58
N ALA A 120 12.35 -2.26 -9.89
CA ALA A 120 13.32 -3.17 -9.27
C ALA A 120 13.44 -2.94 -7.75
N ASN A 121 13.39 -1.70 -7.29
CA ASN A 121 13.39 -1.38 -5.86
C ASN A 121 12.10 -1.85 -5.17
N LEU A 122 10.96 -1.74 -5.83
CA LEU A 122 9.69 -2.26 -5.32
C LEU A 122 9.71 -3.80 -5.22
N GLU A 123 10.26 -4.47 -6.23
CA GLU A 123 10.44 -5.92 -6.23
C GLU A 123 11.38 -6.38 -5.12
N PHE A 124 12.50 -5.68 -4.94
CA PHE A 124 13.43 -5.94 -3.84
C PHE A 124 12.76 -5.79 -2.47
N ALA A 125 12.01 -4.72 -2.25
CA ALA A 125 11.28 -4.50 -1.00
C ALA A 125 10.25 -5.61 -0.75
N SER A 126 9.50 -6.00 -1.76
CA SER A 126 8.52 -7.08 -1.68
C SER A 126 9.18 -8.41 -1.29
N LYS A 127 10.27 -8.75 -1.95
CA LYS A 127 11.05 -9.96 -1.65
C LYS A 127 11.67 -9.90 -0.26
N PHE A 128 12.26 -8.78 0.12
CA PHE A 128 12.86 -8.58 1.44
C PHE A 128 11.87 -8.87 2.56
N PHE A 129 10.68 -8.29 2.51
CA PHE A 129 9.67 -8.53 3.54
C PHE A 129 9.14 -9.97 3.50
N SER A 130 8.92 -10.54 2.33
CA SER A 130 8.49 -11.94 2.20
C SER A 130 9.50 -12.90 2.82
N ASP A 131 10.79 -12.69 2.58
CA ASP A 131 11.86 -13.51 3.14
C ASP A 131 11.98 -13.32 4.67
N LYS A 132 11.88 -12.08 5.15
CA LYS A 132 11.90 -11.79 6.60
C LYS A 132 10.73 -12.44 7.33
N PHE A 133 9.55 -12.43 6.75
CA PHE A 133 8.37 -13.04 7.37
C PHE A 133 8.26 -14.55 7.14
N SER A 134 9.05 -15.13 6.25
CA SER A 134 9.09 -16.58 6.05
C SER A 134 9.55 -17.34 7.29
N VAL A 135 10.33 -16.70 8.15
CA VAL A 135 10.82 -17.27 9.43
C VAL A 135 9.84 -17.07 10.60
N LEU A 136 8.79 -16.29 10.42
CA LEU A 136 7.74 -16.11 11.43
C LEU A 136 6.73 -17.25 11.30
N LYS A 137 6.55 -17.97 12.38
CA LYS A 137 5.56 -19.06 12.48
C LYS A 137 4.31 -18.59 13.18
#